data_67afe3c1c8cc67116c2a78e7e8c1bb9b
#
_entry.id   67afe3c1c8cc67116c2a78e7e8c1bb9b
#
_cell.length_a   1.000
_cell.length_b   1.000
_cell.length_c   1.000
_cell.angle_alpha   90.00
_cell.angle_beta   90.00
_cell.angle_gamma   90.00
#
_symmetry.space_group_name_H-M   'P 1'
#
loop_
_entity.id
_entity.type
_entity.pdbx_description
1 polymer ?
#
loop_
_entity_poly.entity_id
_entity_poly.type
_entity_poly.pdbx_seq_one_letter_code
_entity_poly.pdbx_strand_id
1 'polypeptide(L)'
;MKKSVKNALLTTGAFLAAGAATVAGTYFTTKVLVKIALDRKEPDIVKKAGDAIAGKAADAAFMEEIETAAEKLEKEPHELEQIISFDGTELVGHWFPARNAKRTVIAMHGWRSTWARDFGTVADFWAKNNCNVLYAEQRAQNNSGGEYMGFGLIERFDCLEWVKWATAKCGSELPIYLCGVSMGATTVLMAAGLELPENVHGIMADCGFTSPHAIWKHVANNNLHIPYWLRGVFADEMFRQKLNMGTKDYSTVEALKNNYIPVMLIHGANDHFVPVHMTYENYLACAGEKRLLIVPGADHGISAARQQARTSSYRSRGDRKHPSPRRQSGSPRSAP
;
A
#
# COMPACT_ATOMS: atom_id res chain seq x y z
N MET A 1 35.35 54.69 -2.68
CA MET A 1 34.04 53.97 -2.50
C MET A 1 33.55 54.25 -1.07
N LYS A 2 32.39 54.87 -0.89
CA LYS A 2 31.90 55.29 0.45
C LYS A 2 31.69 54.06 1.34
N LYS A 3 32.00 54.12 2.63
CA LYS A 3 31.93 53.08 3.64
C LYS A 3 30.54 52.35 3.64
N SER A 4 29.46 53.08 3.31
CA SER A 4 28.09 52.57 3.21
C SER A 4 27.92 51.61 2.02
N VAL A 5 28.54 51.84 0.88
CA VAL A 5 28.46 50.96 -0.31
C VAL A 5 29.22 49.64 -0.06
N LYS A 6 30.36 49.70 0.66
CA LYS A 6 31.13 48.51 1.03
C LYS A 6 30.33 47.62 2.01
N ASN A 7 29.66 48.25 3.00
CA ASN A 7 28.83 47.51 3.95
C ASN A 7 27.57 46.88 3.25
N ALA A 8 26.92 47.62 2.34
CA ALA A 8 25.80 47.07 1.57
C ALA A 8 26.20 45.85 0.71
N LEU A 9 27.37 45.94 0.04
CA LEU A 9 27.90 44.82 -0.75
C LEU A 9 28.26 43.59 0.12
N LEU A 10 28.83 43.81 1.33
CA LEU A 10 29.15 42.73 2.27
C LEU A 10 27.88 42.06 2.82
N THR A 11 26.86 42.83 3.20
CA THR A 11 25.57 42.26 3.67
C THR A 11 24.85 41.51 2.56
N THR A 12 24.78 42.06 1.35
CA THR A 12 24.18 41.37 0.20
C THR A 12 24.92 40.07 -0.13
N GLY A 13 26.26 40.11 -0.12
CA GLY A 13 27.09 38.90 -0.32
C GLY A 13 26.85 37.82 0.76
N ALA A 14 26.70 38.23 2.02
CA ALA A 14 26.43 37.33 3.13
C ALA A 14 25.02 36.66 2.99
N PHE A 15 24.00 37.43 2.59
CA PHE A 15 22.66 36.90 2.33
C PHE A 15 22.65 35.94 1.16
N LEU A 16 23.34 36.21 0.07
CA LEU A 16 23.48 35.32 -1.07
C LEU A 16 24.20 34.03 -0.71
N ALA A 17 25.28 34.10 0.08
CA ALA A 17 25.99 32.92 0.55
C ALA A 17 25.15 32.05 1.49
N ALA A 18 24.39 32.66 2.41
CA ALA A 18 23.46 31.96 3.29
C ALA A 18 22.35 31.30 2.51
N GLY A 19 21.76 31.97 1.50
CA GLY A 19 20.76 31.43 0.59
C GLY A 19 21.30 30.22 -0.18
N ALA A 20 22.49 30.34 -0.76
CA ALA A 20 23.13 29.23 -1.49
C ALA A 20 23.41 28.02 -0.58
N ALA A 21 23.88 28.24 0.65
CA ALA A 21 24.12 27.18 1.63
C ALA A 21 22.79 26.47 2.02
N THR A 22 21.69 27.21 2.19
CA THR A 22 20.37 26.67 2.47
C THR A 22 19.86 25.81 1.32
N VAL A 23 19.99 26.26 0.08
CA VAL A 23 19.60 25.51 -1.12
C VAL A 23 20.42 24.22 -1.24
N ALA A 24 21.75 24.30 -1.08
CA ALA A 24 22.63 23.14 -1.12
C ALA A 24 22.29 22.12 -0.01
N GLY A 25 22.09 22.57 1.22
CA GLY A 25 21.70 21.72 2.35
C GLY A 25 20.33 21.04 2.11
N THR A 26 19.38 21.79 1.54
CA THR A 26 18.06 21.23 1.16
C THR A 26 18.19 20.19 0.08
N TYR A 27 19.02 20.42 -0.94
CA TYR A 27 19.29 19.44 -2.01
C TYR A 27 19.88 18.14 -1.43
N PHE A 28 20.94 18.22 -0.61
CA PHE A 28 21.59 17.05 -0.05
C PHE A 28 20.66 16.24 0.87
N THR A 29 19.92 16.92 1.75
CA THR A 29 18.95 16.23 2.62
C THR A 29 17.81 15.58 1.81
N THR A 30 17.32 16.24 0.75
CA THR A 30 16.32 15.65 -0.15
C THR A 30 16.88 14.44 -0.88
N LYS A 31 18.14 14.50 -1.35
CA LYS A 31 18.81 13.36 -2.00
C LYS A 31 18.88 12.14 -1.07
N VAL A 32 19.18 12.35 0.21
CA VAL A 32 19.18 11.28 1.21
C VAL A 32 17.78 10.68 1.38
N LEU A 33 16.74 11.52 1.52
CA LEU A 33 15.35 11.07 1.65
C LEU A 33 14.88 10.30 0.41
N VAL A 34 15.19 10.80 -0.80
CA VAL A 34 14.87 10.11 -2.05
C VAL A 34 15.57 8.76 -2.13
N LYS A 35 16.85 8.70 -1.74
CA LYS A 35 17.59 7.44 -1.69
C LYS A 35 16.95 6.45 -0.71
N ILE A 36 16.56 6.89 0.47
CA ILE A 36 15.86 6.07 1.46
C ILE A 36 14.57 5.51 0.89
N ALA A 37 13.80 6.32 0.20
CA ALA A 37 12.47 5.95 -0.25
C ALA A 37 12.46 5.09 -1.52
N LEU A 38 13.34 5.39 -2.50
CA LEU A 38 13.31 4.75 -3.81
C LEU A 38 14.31 3.60 -3.96
N ASP A 39 15.53 3.74 -3.40
CA ASP A 39 16.59 2.78 -3.69
C ASP A 39 16.28 1.41 -3.05
N ARG A 40 16.52 0.33 -3.79
CA ARG A 40 16.42 -1.04 -3.29
C ARG A 40 17.20 -1.24 -1.98
N LYS A 41 18.44 -0.78 -1.96
CA LYS A 41 19.30 -0.90 -0.78
C LYS A 41 18.93 0.16 0.25
N GLU A 42 18.44 -0.31 1.39
CA GLU A 42 18.20 0.56 2.52
C GLU A 42 19.52 1.07 3.10
N PRO A 43 19.70 2.40 3.25
CA PRO A 43 20.85 2.92 3.96
C PRO A 43 20.83 2.48 5.42
N ASP A 44 22.00 2.11 6.00
CA ASP A 44 22.11 1.61 7.37
C ASP A 44 21.53 2.57 8.44
N ILE A 45 21.47 3.86 8.13
CA ILE A 45 20.90 4.90 8.99
C ILE A 45 19.37 4.75 9.15
N VAL A 46 18.70 4.10 8.20
CA VAL A 46 17.22 3.97 8.16
C VAL A 46 16.74 2.83 9.03
N LYS A 47 17.50 1.75 9.16
CA LYS A 47 17.20 0.66 10.11
C LYS A 47 17.05 1.17 11.55
N LYS A 48 17.74 2.27 11.88
CA LYS A 48 17.65 2.93 13.19
C LYS A 48 16.57 4.00 13.31
N ALA A 49 16.05 4.49 12.17
CA ALA A 49 15.05 5.56 12.11
C ALA A 49 13.68 5.08 11.61
N GLY A 50 13.56 3.82 11.22
CA GLY A 50 12.32 3.24 10.67
C GLY A 50 11.11 3.44 11.57
N ASP A 51 11.28 3.24 12.88
CA ASP A 51 10.23 3.45 13.88
C ASP A 51 9.79 4.92 14.02
N ALA A 52 10.69 5.87 13.72
CA ALA A 52 10.38 7.29 13.79
C ALA A 52 9.63 7.80 12.55
N ILE A 53 9.78 7.13 11.39
CA ILE A 53 9.16 7.50 10.13
C ILE A 53 7.79 6.85 9.97
N ALA A 54 7.64 5.61 10.46
CA ALA A 54 6.39 4.83 10.39
C ALA A 54 5.31 5.27 11.40
N GLY A 55 5.63 6.18 12.31
CA GLY A 55 4.74 6.54 13.40
C GLY A 55 4.91 5.60 14.61
N LYS A 56 4.39 5.99 15.76
CA LYS A 56 4.41 5.16 16.97
C LYS A 56 3.62 3.89 16.70
N ALA A 57 4.27 2.75 16.93
CA ALA A 57 3.79 1.42 16.64
C ALA A 57 2.30 1.22 16.96
N ALA A 58 1.59 0.59 16.02
CA ALA A 58 0.33 -0.08 16.27
C ALA A 58 0.41 -0.91 17.56
N ASP A 59 -0.73 -1.06 18.22
CA ASP A 59 -0.90 -1.88 19.42
C ASP A 59 -0.06 -3.18 19.32
N ALA A 60 0.83 -3.43 20.27
CA ALA A 60 1.79 -4.54 20.22
C ALA A 60 1.12 -5.92 20.01
N ALA A 61 -0.09 -6.11 20.55
CA ALA A 61 -0.88 -7.33 20.34
C ALA A 61 -1.28 -7.53 18.86
N PHE A 62 -1.57 -6.45 18.13
CA PHE A 62 -1.85 -6.53 16.70
C PHE A 62 -0.61 -6.84 15.87
N MET A 63 0.54 -6.34 16.27
CA MET A 63 1.80 -6.66 15.61
C MET A 63 2.15 -8.14 15.74
N GLU A 64 1.94 -8.73 16.92
CA GLU A 64 2.14 -10.16 17.16
C GLU A 64 1.17 -11.03 16.31
N GLU A 65 -0.09 -10.60 16.18
CA GLU A 65 -1.07 -11.28 15.31
C GLU A 65 -0.62 -11.25 13.84
N ILE A 66 -0.16 -10.10 13.35
CA ILE A 66 0.33 -9.94 11.97
C ILE A 66 1.56 -10.81 11.72
N GLU A 67 2.56 -10.78 12.60
CA GLU A 67 3.77 -11.58 12.45
C GLU A 67 3.46 -13.09 12.50
N THR A 68 2.58 -13.54 13.41
CA THR A 68 2.14 -14.92 13.47
C THR A 68 1.41 -15.36 12.20
N ALA A 69 0.55 -14.51 11.65
CA ALA A 69 -0.15 -14.78 10.41
C ALA A 69 0.79 -14.80 9.20
N ALA A 70 1.80 -13.92 9.18
CA ALA A 70 2.84 -13.89 8.16
C ALA A 70 3.66 -15.18 8.16
N GLU A 71 4.19 -15.58 9.33
CA GLU A 71 4.96 -16.83 9.48
C GLU A 71 4.15 -18.07 9.09
N LYS A 72 2.84 -18.08 9.38
CA LYS A 72 1.96 -19.16 8.96
C LYS A 72 1.88 -19.21 7.44
N LEU A 73 1.61 -18.07 6.79
CA LEU A 73 1.45 -17.99 5.35
C LEU A 73 2.74 -18.36 4.60
N GLU A 74 3.90 -17.94 5.08
CA GLU A 74 5.21 -18.28 4.48
C GLU A 74 5.50 -19.78 4.49
N LYS A 75 4.98 -20.51 5.49
CA LYS A 75 5.16 -21.97 5.65
C LYS A 75 4.17 -22.78 4.81
N GLU A 76 3.09 -22.17 4.30
CA GLU A 76 2.12 -22.88 3.46
C GLU A 76 2.75 -23.23 2.09
N PRO A 77 2.48 -24.44 1.57
CA PRO A 77 2.98 -24.85 0.25
C PRO A 77 2.48 -23.93 -0.87
N HIS A 78 3.39 -23.46 -1.71
CA HIS A 78 3.09 -22.60 -2.85
C HIS A 78 4.11 -22.77 -3.98
N GLU A 79 3.79 -22.27 -5.16
CA GLU A 79 4.66 -22.24 -6.32
C GLU A 79 5.34 -20.87 -6.41
N LEU A 80 6.65 -20.86 -6.74
CA LEU A 80 7.35 -19.61 -7.02
C LEU A 80 7.25 -19.33 -8.51
N GLU A 81 6.74 -18.17 -8.87
CA GLU A 81 6.54 -17.72 -10.25
C GLU A 81 7.45 -16.55 -10.56
N GLN A 82 7.94 -16.52 -11.79
CA GLN A 82 8.79 -15.45 -12.29
C GLN A 82 8.28 -14.96 -13.63
N ILE A 83 8.23 -13.64 -13.80
CA ILE A 83 7.89 -13.01 -15.08
C ILE A 83 8.90 -11.91 -15.40
N ILE A 84 8.98 -11.56 -16.67
CA ILE A 84 9.72 -10.38 -17.12
C ILE A 84 8.75 -9.25 -17.35
N SER A 85 8.97 -8.13 -16.68
CA SER A 85 8.16 -6.92 -16.83
C SER A 85 8.47 -6.20 -18.14
N PHE A 86 7.66 -5.18 -18.45
CA PHE A 86 7.72 -4.38 -19.68
C PHE A 86 9.10 -3.76 -19.99
N ASP A 87 9.93 -3.54 -18.97
CA ASP A 87 11.26 -2.92 -19.04
C ASP A 87 12.42 -3.93 -18.88
N GLY A 88 12.12 -5.23 -18.90
CA GLY A 88 13.10 -6.30 -18.72
C GLY A 88 13.40 -6.65 -17.26
N THR A 89 12.74 -6.02 -16.29
CA THR A 89 12.88 -6.34 -14.88
C THR A 89 12.26 -7.70 -14.57
N GLU A 90 13.04 -8.59 -13.93
CA GLU A 90 12.53 -9.87 -13.41
C GLU A 90 11.70 -9.63 -12.14
N LEU A 91 10.48 -10.16 -12.13
CA LEU A 91 9.56 -10.07 -11.00
C LEU A 91 9.25 -11.46 -10.46
N VAL A 92 9.15 -11.55 -9.14
CA VAL A 92 8.85 -12.77 -8.39
C VAL A 92 7.46 -12.69 -7.78
N GLY A 93 6.75 -13.82 -7.76
CA GLY A 93 5.46 -13.94 -7.10
C GLY A 93 5.27 -15.31 -6.48
N HIS A 94 4.48 -15.37 -5.44
CA HIS A 94 4.14 -16.57 -4.69
C HIS A 94 2.72 -17.00 -5.07
N TRP A 95 2.61 -18.11 -5.80
CA TRP A 95 1.35 -18.62 -6.33
C TRP A 95 0.75 -19.70 -5.44
N PHE A 96 -0.46 -19.47 -5.00
CA PHE A 96 -1.26 -20.38 -4.18
C PHE A 96 -2.49 -20.84 -4.99
N PRO A 97 -2.43 -22.00 -5.67
CA PRO A 97 -3.55 -22.51 -6.45
C PRO A 97 -4.66 -23.06 -5.55
N ALA A 98 -5.91 -22.75 -5.85
CA ALA A 98 -7.07 -23.37 -5.24
C ALA A 98 -7.59 -24.54 -6.11
N ARG A 99 -7.91 -25.68 -5.50
CA ARG A 99 -8.34 -26.90 -6.21
C ARG A 99 -9.57 -26.68 -7.13
N ASN A 100 -10.50 -25.82 -6.72
CA ASN A 100 -11.69 -25.47 -7.49
C ASN A 100 -11.84 -23.94 -7.47
N ALA A 101 -10.87 -23.26 -8.08
CA ALA A 101 -10.81 -21.82 -8.09
C ALA A 101 -12.08 -21.18 -8.68
N LYS A 102 -12.64 -20.22 -7.97
CA LYS A 102 -13.77 -19.40 -8.42
C LYS A 102 -13.31 -18.03 -8.91
N ARG A 103 -12.11 -17.64 -8.57
CA ARG A 103 -11.49 -16.36 -8.90
C ARG A 103 -9.99 -16.37 -8.61
N THR A 104 -9.29 -15.43 -9.16
CA THR A 104 -7.89 -15.17 -8.85
C THR A 104 -7.75 -13.82 -8.14
N VAL A 105 -6.95 -13.74 -7.09
CA VAL A 105 -6.54 -12.51 -6.44
C VAL A 105 -5.07 -12.24 -6.77
N ILE A 106 -4.74 -11.04 -7.22
CA ILE A 106 -3.36 -10.55 -7.35
C ILE A 106 -3.15 -9.52 -6.25
N ALA A 107 -2.23 -9.81 -5.34
CA ALA A 107 -2.01 -9.06 -4.11
C ALA A 107 -0.66 -8.34 -4.15
N MET A 108 -0.68 -6.99 -4.07
CA MET A 108 0.47 -6.09 -4.14
C MET A 108 0.76 -5.49 -2.76
N HIS A 109 1.91 -5.85 -2.17
CA HIS A 109 2.28 -5.39 -0.81
C HIS A 109 2.73 -3.92 -0.75
N GLY A 110 2.86 -3.39 0.47
CA GLY A 110 3.28 -2.02 0.72
C GLY A 110 4.77 -1.75 0.54
N TRP A 111 5.14 -0.49 0.73
CA TRP A 111 6.53 -0.04 0.68
C TRP A 111 7.37 -0.72 1.77
N ARG A 112 8.49 -1.35 1.38
CA ARG A 112 9.43 -2.07 2.26
C ARG A 112 8.77 -3.10 3.17
N SER A 113 7.64 -3.67 2.72
CA SER A 113 6.95 -4.78 3.38
C SER A 113 7.21 -6.10 2.66
N THR A 114 6.56 -7.15 3.11
CA THR A 114 6.52 -8.45 2.45
C THR A 114 5.09 -8.85 2.13
N TRP A 115 4.95 -9.73 1.14
CA TRP A 115 3.66 -10.30 0.78
C TRP A 115 2.98 -11.01 1.96
N ALA A 116 3.74 -11.78 2.73
CA ALA A 116 3.21 -12.53 3.86
C ALA A 116 2.76 -11.61 5.00
N ARG A 117 3.53 -10.55 5.30
CA ARG A 117 3.21 -9.59 6.36
C ARG A 117 1.91 -8.83 6.07
N ASP A 118 1.74 -8.34 4.85
CA ASP A 118 0.58 -7.51 4.50
C ASP A 118 -0.69 -8.34 4.30
N PHE A 119 -0.57 -9.61 3.89
CA PHE A 119 -1.72 -10.42 3.52
C PHE A 119 -1.95 -11.66 4.39
N GLY A 120 -1.05 -11.99 5.32
CA GLY A 120 -1.20 -13.16 6.19
C GLY A 120 -2.53 -13.22 6.92
N THR A 121 -3.00 -12.09 7.44
CA THR A 121 -4.27 -12.01 8.18
C THR A 121 -5.51 -12.28 7.33
N VAL A 122 -5.44 -12.08 6.00
CA VAL A 122 -6.58 -12.30 5.09
C VAL A 122 -6.45 -13.59 4.28
N ALA A 123 -5.30 -14.25 4.29
CA ALA A 123 -5.00 -15.42 3.47
C ALA A 123 -6.00 -16.57 3.70
N ASP A 124 -6.32 -16.90 4.95
CA ASP A 124 -7.30 -17.93 5.29
C ASP A 124 -8.70 -17.64 4.72
N PHE A 125 -9.09 -16.37 4.63
CA PHE A 125 -10.36 -15.98 4.01
C PHE A 125 -10.36 -16.27 2.52
N TRP A 126 -9.29 -15.94 1.81
CA TRP A 126 -9.19 -16.23 0.38
C TRP A 126 -9.15 -17.73 0.10
N ALA A 127 -8.38 -18.49 0.88
CA ALA A 127 -8.32 -19.95 0.76
C ALA A 127 -9.71 -20.60 0.96
N LYS A 128 -10.45 -20.22 2.01
CA LYS A 128 -11.81 -20.72 2.30
C LYS A 128 -12.84 -20.35 1.22
N ASN A 129 -12.59 -19.29 0.45
CA ASN A 129 -13.45 -18.84 -0.64
C ASN A 129 -13.00 -19.34 -2.02
N ASN A 130 -12.15 -20.35 -2.08
CA ASN A 130 -11.64 -20.94 -3.31
C ASN A 130 -11.03 -19.89 -4.27
N CYS A 131 -10.18 -19.01 -3.73
CA CYS A 131 -9.41 -18.07 -4.53
C CYS A 131 -8.05 -18.69 -4.86
N ASN A 132 -7.64 -18.66 -6.14
CA ASN A 132 -6.22 -18.63 -6.43
C ASN A 132 -5.67 -17.30 -5.90
N VAL A 133 -4.46 -17.31 -5.38
CA VAL A 133 -3.82 -16.06 -4.93
C VAL A 133 -2.40 -16.00 -5.47
N LEU A 134 -2.09 -14.90 -6.15
CA LEU A 134 -0.74 -14.50 -6.45
C LEU A 134 -0.34 -13.35 -5.51
N TYR A 135 0.59 -13.61 -4.62
CA TYR A 135 1.23 -12.57 -3.83
C TYR A 135 2.47 -12.10 -4.60
N ALA A 136 2.37 -10.94 -5.22
CA ALA A 136 3.46 -10.39 -6.02
C ALA A 136 4.45 -9.62 -5.14
N GLU A 137 5.73 -9.92 -5.28
CA GLU A 137 6.79 -9.09 -4.73
C GLU A 137 7.00 -7.90 -5.67
N GLN A 138 6.78 -6.68 -5.16
CA GLN A 138 6.92 -5.49 -5.99
C GLN A 138 8.39 -5.23 -6.37
N ARG A 139 8.62 -4.59 -7.52
CA ARG A 139 9.97 -4.26 -8.01
C ARG A 139 10.83 -3.58 -6.96
N ALA A 140 12.13 -3.80 -7.03
CA ALA A 140 13.13 -3.29 -6.10
C ALA A 140 12.93 -3.70 -4.64
N GLN A 141 12.10 -4.71 -4.36
CA GLN A 141 11.83 -5.23 -3.02
C GLN A 141 11.93 -6.76 -3.02
N ASN A 142 12.25 -7.31 -1.87
CA ASN A 142 12.36 -8.75 -1.64
C ASN A 142 13.22 -9.45 -2.72
N ASN A 143 12.70 -10.45 -3.45
CA ASN A 143 13.42 -11.16 -4.50
C ASN A 143 13.20 -10.61 -5.92
N SER A 144 12.20 -9.74 -6.12
CA SER A 144 11.97 -9.08 -7.41
C SER A 144 13.14 -8.17 -7.78
N GLY A 145 13.47 -8.10 -9.07
CA GLY A 145 14.50 -7.24 -9.65
C GLY A 145 14.21 -5.74 -9.54
N GLY A 146 15.02 -4.94 -10.20
CA GLY A 146 14.91 -3.50 -10.23
C GLY A 146 15.76 -2.80 -9.17
N GLU A 147 16.08 -1.53 -9.43
CA GLU A 147 16.91 -0.70 -8.55
C GLU A 147 16.10 0.28 -7.71
N TYR A 148 14.92 0.66 -8.19
CA TYR A 148 14.11 1.73 -7.60
C TYR A 148 12.65 1.33 -7.46
N MET A 149 12.05 1.72 -6.33
CA MET A 149 10.62 1.72 -6.09
C MET A 149 9.99 2.99 -6.67
N GLY A 150 8.88 2.89 -7.37
CA GLY A 150 8.24 4.01 -8.08
C GLY A 150 7.00 4.58 -7.40
N PHE A 151 6.63 4.10 -6.22
CA PHE A 151 5.42 4.57 -5.51
C PHE A 151 4.13 4.45 -6.35
N GLY A 152 4.00 3.37 -7.10
CA GLY A 152 2.88 3.09 -7.98
C GLY A 152 3.08 3.56 -9.44
N LEU A 153 4.00 4.51 -9.68
CA LEU A 153 4.22 5.06 -11.03
C LEU A 153 4.68 3.99 -12.04
N ILE A 154 5.57 3.12 -11.64
CA ILE A 154 6.12 2.05 -12.49
C ILE A 154 5.45 0.73 -12.15
N GLU A 155 5.20 0.46 -10.88
CA GLU A 155 4.59 -0.78 -10.38
C GLU A 155 3.21 -1.05 -11.01
N ARG A 156 2.49 -0.02 -11.48
CA ARG A 156 1.22 -0.22 -12.20
C ARG A 156 1.38 -1.04 -13.48
N PHE A 157 2.51 -0.93 -14.16
CA PHE A 157 2.81 -1.74 -15.35
C PHE A 157 3.19 -3.17 -14.96
N ASP A 158 3.90 -3.37 -13.84
CA ASP A 158 4.16 -4.70 -13.28
C ASP A 158 2.86 -5.41 -12.91
N CYS A 159 1.93 -4.67 -12.31
CA CYS A 159 0.59 -5.17 -12.00
C CYS A 159 -0.13 -5.65 -13.27
N LEU A 160 -0.07 -4.90 -14.38
CA LEU A 160 -0.62 -5.32 -15.67
C LEU A 160 0.05 -6.60 -16.19
N GLU A 161 1.38 -6.73 -16.09
CA GLU A 161 2.08 -7.96 -16.51
C GLU A 161 1.67 -9.17 -15.66
N TRP A 162 1.49 -9.01 -14.36
CA TRP A 162 0.92 -10.06 -13.50
C TRP A 162 -0.52 -10.42 -13.86
N VAL A 163 -1.35 -9.45 -14.26
CA VAL A 163 -2.71 -9.71 -14.76
C VAL A 163 -2.67 -10.54 -16.04
N LYS A 164 -1.80 -10.18 -16.99
CA LYS A 164 -1.62 -10.93 -18.24
C LYS A 164 -1.16 -12.37 -17.95
N TRP A 165 -0.18 -12.53 -17.05
CA TRP A 165 0.28 -13.84 -16.61
C TRP A 165 -0.84 -14.68 -15.99
N ALA A 166 -1.62 -14.10 -15.06
CA ALA A 166 -2.71 -14.79 -14.40
C ALA A 166 -3.84 -15.18 -15.39
N THR A 167 -4.14 -14.31 -16.37
CA THR A 167 -5.09 -14.60 -17.44
C THR A 167 -4.61 -15.77 -18.32
N ALA A 168 -3.32 -15.79 -18.67
CA ALA A 168 -2.75 -16.88 -19.45
C ALA A 168 -2.71 -18.20 -18.66
N LYS A 169 -2.41 -18.15 -17.35
CA LYS A 169 -2.32 -19.34 -16.48
C LYS A 169 -3.69 -19.93 -16.15
N CYS A 170 -4.70 -19.09 -15.93
CA CYS A 170 -5.99 -19.51 -15.40
C CYS A 170 -7.15 -19.49 -16.43
N GLY A 171 -6.93 -18.89 -17.61
CA GLY A 171 -7.96 -18.64 -18.61
C GLY A 171 -8.70 -17.31 -18.40
N SER A 172 -9.25 -16.77 -19.50
CA SER A 172 -9.98 -15.49 -19.51
C SER A 172 -11.35 -15.54 -18.83
N GLU A 173 -11.90 -16.73 -18.60
CA GLU A 173 -13.21 -16.91 -17.97
C GLU A 173 -13.14 -16.78 -16.43
N LEU A 174 -11.95 -16.91 -15.84
CA LEU A 174 -11.79 -16.82 -14.38
C LEU A 174 -11.61 -15.35 -13.96
N PRO A 175 -12.52 -14.80 -13.12
CA PRO A 175 -12.43 -13.40 -12.71
C PRO A 175 -11.18 -13.15 -11.87
N ILE A 176 -10.51 -12.03 -12.17
CA ILE A 176 -9.34 -11.52 -11.44
C ILE A 176 -9.76 -10.33 -10.57
N TYR A 177 -9.28 -10.31 -9.34
CA TYR A 177 -9.40 -9.19 -8.41
C TYR A 177 -8.02 -8.69 -8.02
N LEU A 178 -7.78 -7.39 -8.17
CA LEU A 178 -6.56 -6.74 -7.72
C LEU A 178 -6.72 -6.32 -6.27
N CYS A 179 -5.75 -6.62 -5.44
CA CYS A 179 -5.74 -6.23 -4.03
C CYS A 179 -4.40 -5.56 -3.70
N GLY A 180 -4.43 -4.48 -2.94
CA GLY A 180 -3.20 -3.80 -2.54
C GLY A 180 -3.30 -3.13 -1.19
N VAL A 181 -2.14 -3.02 -0.51
CA VAL A 181 -1.98 -2.33 0.77
C VAL A 181 -0.99 -1.19 0.59
N SER A 182 -1.31 0.02 1.07
CA SER A 182 -0.41 1.19 1.06
C SER A 182 0.11 1.51 -0.35
N MET A 183 1.42 1.40 -0.60
CA MET A 183 2.00 1.57 -1.94
C MET A 183 1.40 0.56 -2.94
N GLY A 184 1.12 -0.67 -2.52
CA GLY A 184 0.44 -1.67 -3.35
C GLY A 184 -1.00 -1.26 -3.67
N ALA A 185 -1.73 -0.64 -2.75
CA ALA A 185 -3.04 -0.06 -3.01
C ALA A 185 -2.97 1.06 -4.06
N THR A 186 -1.98 1.92 -3.95
CA THR A 186 -1.72 2.97 -4.96
C THR A 186 -1.38 2.35 -6.32
N THR A 187 -0.58 1.27 -6.33
CA THR A 187 -0.24 0.52 -7.54
C THR A 187 -1.49 -0.02 -8.25
N VAL A 188 -2.38 -0.73 -7.55
CA VAL A 188 -3.58 -1.29 -8.18
C VAL A 188 -4.59 -0.21 -8.61
N LEU A 189 -4.67 0.90 -7.86
CA LEU A 189 -5.49 2.05 -8.26
C LEU A 189 -4.94 2.77 -9.49
N MET A 190 -3.62 2.92 -9.61
CA MET A 190 -2.99 3.49 -10.81
C MET A 190 -3.10 2.54 -12.01
N ALA A 191 -3.05 1.22 -11.79
CA ALA A 191 -3.24 0.22 -12.83
C ALA A 191 -4.66 0.27 -13.42
N ALA A 192 -5.67 0.70 -12.65
CA ALA A 192 -7.04 0.89 -13.12
C ALA A 192 -7.18 1.88 -14.30
N GLY A 193 -6.20 2.74 -14.51
CA GLY A 193 -6.16 3.65 -15.66
C GLY A 193 -5.45 3.08 -16.90
N LEU A 194 -5.01 1.81 -16.84
CA LEU A 194 -4.44 1.09 -17.98
C LEU A 194 -5.52 0.23 -18.65
N GLU A 195 -5.25 -0.25 -19.86
CA GLU A 195 -6.08 -1.23 -20.55
C GLU A 195 -5.88 -2.61 -19.90
N LEU A 196 -6.67 -2.89 -18.86
CA LEU A 196 -6.67 -4.19 -18.20
C LEU A 196 -7.53 -5.20 -18.98
N PRO A 197 -7.19 -6.51 -18.96
CA PRO A 197 -8.04 -7.57 -19.52
C PRO A 197 -9.44 -7.55 -18.92
N GLU A 198 -10.45 -7.93 -19.73
CA GLU A 198 -11.87 -7.87 -19.36
C GLU A 198 -12.23 -8.76 -18.15
N ASN A 199 -11.43 -9.77 -17.86
CA ASN A 199 -11.61 -10.60 -16.67
C ASN A 199 -11.14 -9.98 -15.35
N VAL A 200 -10.69 -8.72 -15.35
CA VAL A 200 -10.45 -7.95 -14.12
C VAL A 200 -11.77 -7.36 -13.63
N HIS A 201 -12.35 -7.97 -12.59
CA HIS A 201 -13.71 -7.69 -12.12
C HIS A 201 -13.79 -6.80 -10.89
N GLY A 202 -12.67 -6.45 -10.25
CA GLY A 202 -12.69 -5.57 -9.09
C GLY A 202 -11.31 -5.25 -8.53
N ILE A 203 -11.26 -4.15 -7.80
CA ILE A 203 -10.05 -3.64 -7.15
C ILE A 203 -10.36 -3.40 -5.68
N MET A 204 -9.49 -3.88 -4.79
CA MET A 204 -9.51 -3.61 -3.34
C MET A 204 -8.23 -2.87 -2.95
N ALA A 205 -8.36 -1.68 -2.42
CA ALA A 205 -7.24 -0.81 -2.07
C ALA A 205 -7.34 -0.37 -0.61
N ASP A 206 -6.43 -0.85 0.22
CA ASP A 206 -6.33 -0.47 1.64
C ASP A 206 -5.22 0.56 1.85
N CYS A 207 -5.57 1.70 2.45
CA CYS A 207 -4.72 2.84 2.79
C CYS A 207 -3.81 3.36 1.65
N GLY A 208 -4.33 3.38 0.41
CA GLY A 208 -3.61 3.93 -0.74
C GLY A 208 -3.57 5.47 -0.73
N PHE A 209 -2.44 6.04 -1.16
CA PHE A 209 -2.27 7.48 -1.35
C PHE A 209 -2.58 7.93 -2.78
N THR A 210 -2.80 9.24 -2.99
CA THR A 210 -3.26 9.76 -4.29
C THR A 210 -2.15 9.92 -5.33
N SER A 211 -0.92 10.22 -4.90
CA SER A 211 0.25 10.33 -5.78
C SER A 211 1.55 10.33 -4.97
N PRO A 212 2.71 10.03 -5.58
CA PRO A 212 4.00 10.20 -4.92
C PRO A 212 4.18 11.62 -4.37
N HIS A 213 3.79 12.64 -5.14
CA HIS A 213 3.86 14.03 -4.66
C HIS A 213 3.05 14.27 -3.38
N ALA A 214 1.82 13.75 -3.33
CA ALA A 214 0.92 13.97 -2.19
C ALA A 214 1.45 13.32 -0.91
N ILE A 215 1.88 12.04 -0.99
CA ILE A 215 2.41 11.34 0.18
C ILE A 215 3.75 11.94 0.63
N TRP A 216 4.64 12.29 -0.28
CA TRP A 216 5.91 12.92 0.06
C TRP A 216 5.74 14.28 0.73
N LYS A 217 4.78 15.08 0.23
CA LYS A 217 4.42 16.36 0.85
C LYS A 217 3.86 16.15 2.26
N HIS A 218 2.99 15.16 2.45
CA HIS A 218 2.44 14.84 3.77
C HIS A 218 3.53 14.39 4.74
N VAL A 219 4.35 13.40 4.37
CA VAL A 219 5.44 12.90 5.21
C VAL A 219 6.44 13.99 5.56
N ALA A 220 6.87 14.82 4.59
CA ALA A 220 7.79 15.90 4.87
C ALA A 220 7.21 16.92 5.87
N ASN A 221 6.01 17.43 5.59
CA ASN A 221 5.43 18.51 6.38
C ASN A 221 4.88 18.03 7.74
N ASN A 222 4.22 16.89 7.79
CA ASN A 222 3.45 16.45 8.95
C ASN A 222 4.19 15.43 9.83
N ASN A 223 4.96 14.51 9.22
CA ASN A 223 5.66 13.49 9.98
C ASN A 223 7.10 13.92 10.35
N LEU A 224 7.83 14.51 9.39
CA LEU A 224 9.21 14.96 9.58
C LEU A 224 9.32 16.44 10.00
N HIS A 225 8.24 17.20 9.91
CA HIS A 225 8.18 18.63 10.20
C HIS A 225 9.21 19.47 9.41
N ILE A 226 9.46 19.10 8.15
CA ILE A 226 10.38 19.80 7.25
C ILE A 226 9.61 20.38 6.04
N PRO A 227 9.87 21.66 5.65
CA PRO A 227 9.16 22.30 4.55
C PRO A 227 9.36 21.55 3.22
N TYR A 228 8.27 21.22 2.52
CA TYR A 228 8.30 20.45 1.27
C TYR A 228 8.53 21.30 0.01
N TRP A 229 8.20 22.60 0.03
CA TRP A 229 8.13 23.43 -1.20
C TRP A 229 9.37 23.36 -2.10
N LEU A 230 10.58 23.55 -1.56
CA LEU A 230 11.85 23.46 -2.31
C LEU A 230 12.26 21.99 -2.50
N ARG A 231 12.04 21.15 -1.48
CA ARG A 231 12.32 19.71 -1.53
C ARG A 231 11.50 18.99 -2.60
N GLY A 232 10.26 19.42 -2.80
CA GLY A 232 9.39 18.88 -3.83
C GLY A 232 9.93 19.05 -5.24
N VAL A 233 10.61 20.18 -5.51
CA VAL A 233 11.28 20.42 -6.82
C VAL A 233 12.45 19.45 -7.00
N PHE A 234 13.30 19.32 -5.98
CA PHE A 234 14.44 18.41 -6.03
C PHE A 234 14.00 16.94 -6.08
N ALA A 235 13.00 16.56 -5.30
CA ALA A 235 12.45 15.22 -5.31
C ALA A 235 11.88 14.86 -6.70
N ASP A 236 11.11 15.76 -7.33
CA ASP A 236 10.54 15.57 -8.65
C ASP A 236 11.63 15.33 -9.71
N GLU A 237 12.68 16.16 -9.70
CA GLU A 237 13.82 16.00 -10.60
C GLU A 237 14.55 14.66 -10.37
N MET A 238 14.78 14.27 -9.11
CA MET A 238 15.43 13.00 -8.79
C MET A 238 14.58 11.79 -9.17
N PHE A 239 13.25 11.88 -9.07
CA PHE A 239 12.34 10.86 -9.59
C PHE A 239 12.48 10.74 -11.10
N ARG A 240 12.49 11.87 -11.84
CA ARG A 240 12.69 11.84 -13.31
C ARG A 240 14.01 11.19 -13.71
N GLN A 241 15.08 11.50 -13.00
CA GLN A 241 16.40 10.90 -13.27
C GLN A 241 16.45 9.39 -13.03
N LYS A 242 15.69 8.88 -12.05
CA LYS A 242 15.70 7.45 -11.68
C LYS A 242 14.63 6.63 -12.40
N LEU A 243 13.47 7.21 -12.65
CA LEU A 243 12.27 6.51 -13.09
C LEU A 243 11.76 6.98 -14.46
N ASN A 244 12.37 8.01 -15.05
CA ASN A 244 11.87 8.75 -16.23
C ASN A 244 10.46 9.34 -16.02
N MET A 245 10.01 9.45 -14.77
CA MET A 245 8.71 10.01 -14.37
C MET A 245 8.88 10.87 -13.13
N GLY A 246 8.23 12.03 -13.10
CA GLY A 246 8.17 12.91 -11.94
C GLY A 246 7.09 12.51 -10.95
N THR A 247 7.16 13.06 -9.75
CA THR A 247 6.23 12.76 -8.64
C THR A 247 4.78 13.16 -8.93
N LYS A 248 4.54 14.02 -9.93
CA LYS A 248 3.24 14.57 -10.32
C LYS A 248 2.73 14.05 -11.66
N ASP A 249 3.51 13.24 -12.37
CA ASP A 249 3.21 12.86 -13.76
C ASP A 249 2.02 11.92 -13.86
N TYR A 250 1.65 11.25 -12.78
CA TYR A 250 0.45 10.42 -12.70
C TYR A 250 -0.06 10.29 -11.27
N SER A 251 -1.36 10.01 -11.13
CA SER A 251 -2.04 9.87 -9.84
C SER A 251 -3.15 8.83 -9.89
N THR A 252 -3.53 8.30 -8.74
CA THR A 252 -4.72 7.44 -8.62
C THR A 252 -6.00 8.20 -8.95
N VAL A 253 -6.05 9.51 -8.63
CA VAL A 253 -7.17 10.39 -8.97
C VAL A 253 -7.36 10.47 -10.47
N GLU A 254 -6.27 10.57 -11.24
CA GLU A 254 -6.32 10.58 -12.70
C GLU A 254 -6.74 9.22 -13.27
N ALA A 255 -6.15 8.13 -12.77
CA ALA A 255 -6.49 6.77 -13.16
C ALA A 255 -7.98 6.46 -12.95
N LEU A 256 -8.53 6.86 -11.82
CA LEU A 256 -9.90 6.54 -11.42
C LEU A 256 -10.99 7.34 -12.16
N LYS A 257 -10.66 8.48 -12.77
CA LYS A 257 -11.64 9.30 -13.53
C LYS A 257 -12.26 8.56 -14.72
N ASN A 258 -11.52 7.64 -15.31
CA ASN A 258 -11.97 6.86 -16.47
C ASN A 258 -12.08 5.36 -16.17
N ASN A 259 -12.01 4.98 -14.88
CA ASN A 259 -12.12 3.59 -14.46
C ASN A 259 -13.57 3.16 -14.35
N TYR A 260 -13.91 2.04 -14.97
CA TYR A 260 -15.23 1.39 -14.89
C TYR A 260 -15.22 0.09 -14.06
N ILE A 261 -14.04 -0.39 -13.68
CA ILE A 261 -13.91 -1.57 -12.81
C ILE A 261 -14.39 -1.19 -11.40
N PRO A 262 -15.23 -2.01 -10.74
CA PRO A 262 -15.66 -1.76 -9.38
C PRO A 262 -14.49 -1.64 -8.40
N VAL A 263 -14.51 -0.62 -7.53
CA VAL A 263 -13.44 -0.34 -6.57
C VAL A 263 -13.96 -0.36 -5.14
N MET A 264 -13.31 -1.14 -4.28
CA MET A 264 -13.49 -1.06 -2.83
C MET A 264 -12.28 -0.35 -2.21
N LEU A 265 -12.54 0.81 -1.63
CA LEU A 265 -11.56 1.60 -0.91
C LEU A 265 -11.69 1.32 0.58
N ILE A 266 -10.58 0.97 1.22
CA ILE A 266 -10.51 0.66 2.64
C ILE A 266 -9.47 1.59 3.28
N HIS A 267 -9.69 2.02 4.53
CA HIS A 267 -8.71 2.83 5.24
C HIS A 267 -8.91 2.77 6.75
N GLY A 268 -7.83 2.78 7.51
CA GLY A 268 -7.87 2.97 8.95
C GLY A 268 -8.22 4.42 9.32
N ALA A 269 -9.18 4.62 10.23
CA ALA A 269 -9.58 5.97 10.63
C ALA A 269 -8.46 6.74 11.37
N ASN A 270 -7.52 6.00 11.96
CA ASN A 270 -6.41 6.54 12.75
C ASN A 270 -5.07 6.45 12.02
N ASP A 271 -5.08 6.31 10.71
CA ASP A 271 -3.87 6.25 9.91
C ASP A 271 -3.11 7.59 9.95
N HIS A 272 -1.94 7.56 10.58
CA HIS A 272 -1.06 8.73 10.74
C HIS A 272 0.01 8.83 9.65
N PHE A 273 0.18 7.77 8.84
CA PHE A 273 1.19 7.74 7.79
C PHE A 273 0.62 8.15 6.43
N VAL A 274 -0.49 7.51 6.01
CA VAL A 274 -1.27 7.93 4.85
C VAL A 274 -2.59 8.52 5.35
N PRO A 275 -2.82 9.82 5.22
CA PRO A 275 -4.01 10.42 5.80
C PRO A 275 -5.28 9.98 5.07
N VAL A 276 -6.32 9.64 5.82
CA VAL A 276 -7.60 9.11 5.32
C VAL A 276 -8.27 9.98 4.25
N HIS A 277 -8.00 11.29 4.22
CA HIS A 277 -8.56 12.18 3.19
C HIS A 277 -8.12 11.81 1.78
N MET A 278 -6.93 11.19 1.60
CA MET A 278 -6.49 10.72 0.29
C MET A 278 -7.40 9.58 -0.24
N THR A 279 -7.93 8.73 0.64
CA THR A 279 -8.93 7.75 0.25
C THR A 279 -10.26 8.39 -0.12
N TYR A 280 -10.67 9.46 0.55
CA TYR A 280 -11.86 10.23 0.12
C TYR A 280 -11.66 10.90 -1.24
N GLU A 281 -10.47 11.43 -1.53
CA GLU A 281 -10.13 11.97 -2.85
C GLU A 281 -10.23 10.88 -3.94
N ASN A 282 -9.68 9.68 -3.68
CA ASN A 282 -9.80 8.53 -4.56
C ASN A 282 -11.27 8.11 -4.76
N TYR A 283 -12.04 8.07 -3.68
CA TYR A 283 -13.47 7.73 -3.74
C TYR A 283 -14.25 8.74 -4.60
N LEU A 284 -14.02 10.02 -4.41
CA LEU A 284 -14.68 11.06 -5.19
C LEU A 284 -14.30 11.02 -6.66
N ALA A 285 -13.04 10.71 -6.98
CA ALA A 285 -12.53 10.65 -8.36
C ALA A 285 -13.01 9.42 -9.13
N CYS A 286 -13.31 8.32 -8.45
CA CYS A 286 -13.69 7.07 -9.11
C CYS A 286 -15.01 7.21 -9.87
N ALA A 287 -14.98 6.98 -11.20
CA ALA A 287 -16.15 7.10 -12.08
C ALA A 287 -17.07 5.86 -12.01
N GLY A 288 -16.51 4.67 -11.78
CA GLY A 288 -17.24 3.41 -11.73
C GLY A 288 -17.93 3.12 -10.40
N GLU A 289 -18.45 1.88 -10.26
CA GLU A 289 -19.01 1.41 -8.99
C GLU A 289 -17.91 1.47 -7.92
N LYS A 290 -18.28 2.02 -6.76
CA LYS A 290 -17.32 2.24 -5.67
C LYS A 290 -17.94 1.99 -4.32
N ARG A 291 -17.14 1.43 -3.41
CA ARG A 291 -17.49 1.23 -2.00
C ARG A 291 -16.39 1.78 -1.11
N LEU A 292 -16.77 2.22 0.07
CA LEU A 292 -15.86 2.79 1.04
C LEU A 292 -16.04 2.11 2.40
N LEU A 293 -14.92 1.66 2.98
CA LEU A 293 -14.88 1.12 4.34
C LEU A 293 -13.81 1.87 5.16
N ILE A 294 -14.25 2.68 6.09
CA ILE A 294 -13.35 3.29 7.08
C ILE A 294 -13.40 2.46 8.35
N VAL A 295 -12.25 1.94 8.79
CA VAL A 295 -12.13 1.06 9.94
C VAL A 295 -11.77 1.86 11.19
N PRO A 296 -12.71 2.05 12.14
CA PRO A 296 -12.45 2.83 13.35
C PRO A 296 -11.34 2.22 14.21
N GLY A 297 -10.38 3.04 14.64
CA GLY A 297 -9.27 2.65 15.50
C GLY A 297 -8.17 1.87 14.80
N ALA A 298 -8.26 1.64 13.48
CA ALA A 298 -7.15 1.07 12.72
C ALA A 298 -6.16 2.17 12.34
N ASP A 299 -4.88 1.87 12.46
CA ASP A 299 -3.75 2.65 11.96
C ASP A 299 -3.34 2.11 10.58
N HIS A 300 -2.20 2.57 10.04
CA HIS A 300 -1.71 2.24 8.71
C HIS A 300 -1.49 0.74 8.48
N GLY A 301 -2.07 0.18 7.41
CA GLY A 301 -1.86 -1.20 6.98
C GLY A 301 -2.50 -2.29 7.86
N ILE A 302 -3.25 -1.93 8.91
CA ILE A 302 -3.85 -2.91 9.84
C ILE A 302 -5.38 -2.99 9.78
N SER A 303 -5.99 -2.47 8.72
CA SER A 303 -7.45 -2.43 8.59
C SER A 303 -8.08 -3.83 8.62
N ALA A 304 -7.48 -4.82 7.95
CA ALA A 304 -7.98 -6.19 7.89
C ALA A 304 -7.97 -6.87 9.27
N ALA A 305 -6.84 -6.84 9.98
CA ALA A 305 -6.70 -7.43 11.31
C ALA A 305 -7.67 -6.78 12.31
N ARG A 306 -7.76 -5.45 12.30
CA ARG A 306 -8.66 -4.70 13.20
C ARG A 306 -10.13 -5.00 12.93
N GLN A 307 -10.53 -5.14 11.68
CA GLN A 307 -11.90 -5.48 11.31
C GLN A 307 -12.26 -6.93 11.73
N GLN A 308 -11.35 -7.88 11.60
CA GLN A 308 -11.55 -9.26 12.04
C GLN A 308 -11.74 -9.34 13.56
N ALA A 309 -10.89 -8.67 14.34
CA ALA A 309 -11.00 -8.62 15.79
C ALA A 309 -12.36 -8.03 16.24
N ARG A 310 -12.84 -6.98 15.60
CA ARG A 310 -14.17 -6.40 15.87
C ARG A 310 -15.29 -7.40 15.57
N THR A 311 -15.27 -8.05 14.41
CA THR A 311 -16.28 -9.03 14.02
C THR A 311 -16.33 -10.20 15.00
N SER A 312 -15.18 -10.71 15.43
CA SER A 312 -15.08 -11.78 16.42
C SER A 312 -15.64 -11.38 17.79
N SER A 313 -15.37 -10.14 18.24
CA SER A 313 -15.90 -9.62 19.50
C SER A 313 -17.43 -9.44 19.48
N TYR A 314 -18.01 -9.08 18.36
CA TYR A 314 -19.48 -9.00 18.21
C TYR A 314 -20.12 -10.39 18.26
N ARG A 315 -19.55 -11.40 17.60
CA ARG A 315 -20.04 -12.80 17.65
C ARG A 315 -20.01 -13.33 19.08
N SER A 316 -18.90 -13.17 19.79
CA SER A 316 -18.76 -13.64 21.17
C SER A 316 -19.71 -12.95 22.18
N ARG A 317 -20.11 -11.70 21.91
CA ARG A 317 -21.13 -10.97 22.69
C ARG A 317 -22.56 -11.39 22.32
N GLY A 318 -22.83 -11.70 21.04
CA GLY A 318 -24.10 -12.21 20.57
C GLY A 318 -24.44 -13.57 21.19
N ASP A 319 -23.48 -14.48 21.23
CA ASP A 319 -23.66 -15.83 21.83
C ASP A 319 -23.90 -15.78 23.33
N ARG A 320 -23.43 -14.75 24.04
CA ARG A 320 -23.71 -14.54 25.48
C ARG A 320 -25.10 -13.97 25.78
N LYS A 321 -25.79 -13.37 24.79
CA LYS A 321 -27.12 -12.75 25.00
C LYS A 321 -28.29 -13.70 24.72
N HIS A 322 -28.07 -14.90 24.20
CA HIS A 322 -29.07 -15.92 24.01
C HIS A 322 -28.68 -17.22 24.76
N PRO A 323 -28.98 -17.35 26.05
CA PRO A 323 -28.91 -18.66 26.70
C PRO A 323 -29.90 -19.57 25.99
N SER A 324 -29.41 -20.73 25.50
CA SER A 324 -30.24 -21.76 24.90
C SER A 324 -31.43 -22.08 25.82
N PRO A 325 -32.65 -22.22 25.31
CA PRO A 325 -33.76 -22.62 26.12
C PRO A 325 -33.50 -24.02 26.71
N ARG A 326 -33.46 -24.10 28.05
CA ARG A 326 -33.35 -25.38 28.77
C ARG A 326 -34.50 -26.28 28.27
N ARG A 327 -34.18 -27.41 27.65
CA ARG A 327 -35.15 -28.48 27.43
C ARG A 327 -35.67 -28.92 28.79
N GLN A 328 -36.92 -28.60 29.09
CA GLN A 328 -37.65 -29.19 30.19
C GLN A 328 -37.90 -30.68 29.84
N SER A 329 -37.21 -31.57 30.53
CA SER A 329 -37.51 -33.00 30.52
C SER A 329 -38.82 -33.19 31.24
N GLY A 330 -39.93 -33.18 30.52
CA GLY A 330 -41.23 -33.61 31.05
C GLY A 330 -41.26 -35.14 31.13
N SER A 331 -41.24 -35.67 32.32
CA SER A 331 -41.60 -37.06 32.58
C SER A 331 -43.11 -37.27 32.35
N PRO A 332 -43.55 -38.37 31.75
CA PRO A 332 -44.97 -38.66 31.60
C PRO A 332 -45.53 -39.11 32.97
N ARG A 333 -46.49 -38.34 33.49
CA ARG A 333 -47.34 -38.82 34.58
C ARG A 333 -48.35 -39.86 34.02
N SER A 334 -48.25 -41.08 34.53
CA SER A 334 -49.27 -42.10 34.48
C SER A 334 -50.52 -41.62 35.17
N ALA A 335 -51.66 -41.73 34.56
CA ALA A 335 -52.98 -41.56 35.15
C ALA A 335 -53.71 -42.89 35.13
N PRO A 336 -54.68 -43.08 36.06
CA PRO A 336 -55.20 -44.35 36.50
C PRO A 336 -56.15 -45.06 35.50
#